data_a0e070f821051bd424b58dc6daf1929a
#
_entry.id   a0e070f821051bd424b58dc6daf1929a
#
_cell.length_a   1.000
_cell.length_b   1.000
_cell.length_c   1.000
_cell.angle_alpha   90.00
_cell.angle_beta   90.00
_cell.angle_gamma   90.00
#
_symmetry.space_group_name_H-M   'P 1'
#
loop_
_entity.id
_entity.type
_entity.pdbx_description
1 polymer ?
#
loop_
_entity_poly.entity_id
_entity_poly.type
_entity_poly.pdbx_seq_one_letter_code
_entity_poly.pdbx_strand_id
1 'polypeptide(L)'
;EFTCLVGTMVQETFETAPAIRDACERSISGHAAKLAIDIEEAMKVHNIKADWTAESLALHTQAVLQGAFILAKAQGTAAVAADSVDHLHRYIEMLFEQRSPNKPID
;
A
#
# COMPACT_ATOMS: atom_id res chain seq x y z
N GLU A 1 1.29 -6.68 -14.74
CA GLU A 1 1.56 -5.64 -13.76
C GLU A 1 2.92 -5.81 -13.10
N PHE A 2 3.72 -4.76 -13.10
CA PHE A 2 5.05 -4.82 -12.49
C PHE A 2 4.97 -5.20 -11.01
N THR A 3 4.10 -4.56 -10.26
CA THR A 3 3.96 -4.82 -8.82
C THR A 3 3.50 -6.25 -8.56
N CYS A 4 2.54 -6.74 -9.34
CA CYS A 4 2.05 -8.10 -9.21
C CYS A 4 3.14 -9.12 -9.52
N LEU A 5 3.93 -8.86 -10.57
CA LEU A 5 5.03 -9.76 -10.93
C LEU A 5 6.06 -9.84 -9.80
N VAL A 6 6.46 -8.69 -9.26
CA VAL A 6 7.45 -8.66 -8.18
C VAL A 6 6.93 -9.42 -6.96
N GLY A 7 5.67 -9.19 -6.58
CA GLY A 7 5.06 -9.89 -5.45
C GLY A 7 5.03 -11.40 -5.67
N THR A 8 4.70 -11.84 -6.87
CA THR A 8 4.69 -13.26 -7.21
C THR A 8 6.10 -13.85 -7.11
N MET A 9 7.10 -13.12 -7.61
CA MET A 9 8.49 -13.58 -7.53
C MET A 9 8.95 -13.73 -6.09
N VAL A 10 8.58 -12.79 -5.22
CA VAL A 10 8.93 -12.90 -3.80
C VAL A 10 8.36 -14.18 -3.20
N GLN A 11 7.10 -14.48 -3.48
CA GLN A 11 6.46 -15.67 -2.95
C GLN A 11 7.14 -16.95 -3.45
N GLU A 12 7.50 -16.98 -4.72
CA GLU A 12 8.07 -18.17 -5.33
C GLU A 12 9.53 -18.41 -4.97
N THR A 13 10.25 -17.35 -4.65
CA THR A 13 11.70 -17.43 -4.43
C THR A 13 12.12 -17.17 -2.99
N PHE A 14 11.16 -17.04 -2.09
CA PHE A 14 11.43 -16.63 -0.70
C PHE A 14 12.53 -17.44 -0.03
N GLU A 15 12.53 -18.76 -0.24
CA GLU A 15 13.52 -19.63 0.40
C GLU A 15 14.59 -20.16 -0.55
N THR A 16 14.34 -20.14 -1.87
CA THR A 16 15.19 -20.84 -2.82
C THR A 16 16.13 -19.94 -3.62
N ALA A 17 15.89 -18.63 -3.64
CA ALA A 17 16.71 -17.70 -4.41
C ALA A 17 16.85 -16.37 -3.66
N PRO A 18 17.72 -16.32 -2.64
CA PRO A 18 17.86 -15.09 -1.81
C PRO A 18 18.21 -13.84 -2.62
N ALA A 19 19.03 -13.96 -3.66
CA ALA A 19 19.41 -12.80 -4.46
C ALA A 19 18.20 -12.20 -5.18
N ILE A 20 17.32 -13.05 -5.71
CA ILE A 20 16.09 -12.60 -6.37
C ILE A 20 15.14 -11.99 -5.33
N ARG A 21 15.00 -12.64 -4.19
CA ARG A 21 14.19 -12.15 -3.10
C ARG A 21 14.65 -10.73 -2.68
N ASP A 22 15.96 -10.56 -2.52
CA ASP A 22 16.51 -9.27 -2.09
C ASP A 22 16.30 -8.19 -3.16
N ALA A 23 16.43 -8.55 -4.43
CA ALA A 23 16.17 -7.61 -5.53
C ALA A 23 14.69 -7.18 -5.54
N CYS A 24 13.79 -8.12 -5.33
CA CYS A 24 12.35 -7.82 -5.26
C CYS A 24 12.02 -6.97 -4.05
N GLU A 25 12.65 -7.25 -2.91
CA GLU A 25 12.44 -6.46 -1.70
C GLU A 25 12.87 -5.02 -1.93
N ARG A 26 14.03 -4.81 -2.54
CA ARG A 26 14.51 -3.46 -2.84
C ARG A 26 13.56 -2.73 -3.80
N SER A 27 12.99 -3.44 -4.76
CA SER A 27 12.05 -2.84 -5.70
C SER A 27 10.77 -2.39 -4.98
N ILE A 28 10.21 -3.25 -4.13
CA ILE A 28 9.00 -2.93 -3.38
C ILE A 28 9.26 -1.77 -2.43
N SER A 29 10.37 -1.82 -1.70
CA SER A 29 10.72 -0.75 -0.76
C SER A 29 11.00 0.56 -1.48
N GLY A 30 11.60 0.51 -2.68
CA GLY A 30 11.84 1.69 -3.48
C GLY A 30 10.56 2.37 -3.92
N HIS A 31 9.57 1.60 -4.35
CA HIS A 31 8.26 2.14 -4.70
C HIS A 31 7.55 2.72 -3.48
N ALA A 32 7.63 2.03 -2.34
CA ALA A 32 7.04 2.51 -1.11
C ALA A 32 7.70 3.82 -0.66
N ALA A 33 9.01 3.94 -0.83
CA ALA A 33 9.72 5.17 -0.45
C ALA A 33 9.26 6.36 -1.29
N LYS A 34 9.04 6.16 -2.59
CA LYS A 34 8.52 7.24 -3.45
C LYS A 34 7.12 7.65 -3.03
N LEU A 35 6.27 6.67 -2.75
CA LEU A 35 4.91 6.94 -2.31
C LEU A 35 4.91 7.66 -0.96
N ALA A 36 5.82 7.28 -0.06
CA ALA A 36 5.93 7.92 1.24
C ALA A 36 6.24 9.41 1.12
N ILE A 37 7.06 9.80 0.14
CA ILE A 37 7.35 11.21 -0.09
C ILE A 37 6.08 11.98 -0.44
N ASP A 38 5.26 11.41 -1.32
CA ASP A 38 4.00 12.04 -1.72
C ASP A 38 3.01 12.11 -0.57
N ILE A 39 2.94 11.05 0.24
CA ILE A 39 2.07 11.02 1.42
C ILE A 39 2.51 12.08 2.42
N GLU A 40 3.81 12.18 2.66
CA GLU A 40 4.36 13.16 3.61
C GLU A 40 4.03 14.58 3.18
N GLU A 41 4.15 14.86 1.88
CA GLU A 41 3.81 16.16 1.34
C GLU A 41 2.33 16.46 1.50
N ALA A 42 1.47 15.48 1.22
CA ALA A 42 0.04 15.64 1.41
C ALA A 42 -0.31 15.87 2.88
N MET A 43 0.38 15.19 3.80
CA MET A 43 0.16 15.39 5.23
C MET A 43 0.50 16.82 5.63
N LYS A 44 1.55 17.40 5.07
CA LYS A 44 1.90 18.81 5.35
C LYS A 44 0.87 19.75 4.80
N VAL A 45 0.44 19.54 3.57
CA VAL A 45 -0.56 20.41 2.92
C VAL A 45 -1.86 20.41 3.72
N HIS A 46 -2.29 19.24 4.20
CA HIS A 46 -3.56 19.11 4.94
C HIS A 46 -3.39 19.24 6.44
N ASN A 47 -2.17 19.53 6.90
CA ASN A 47 -1.86 19.69 8.32
C ASN A 47 -2.31 18.51 9.15
N ILE A 48 -1.97 17.32 8.66
CA ILE A 48 -2.35 16.05 9.32
C ILE A 48 -1.40 15.80 10.49
N LYS A 49 -1.97 15.59 11.68
CA LYS A 49 -1.22 15.21 12.87
C LYS A 49 -1.59 13.79 13.22
N ALA A 50 -0.67 12.88 12.96
CA ALA A 50 -0.96 11.46 13.02
C ALA A 50 0.00 10.74 13.97
N ASP A 51 -0.48 9.63 14.52
CA ASP A 51 0.36 8.70 15.29
C ASP A 51 0.89 7.57 14.41
N TRP A 52 0.79 7.73 13.10
CA TRP A 52 1.33 6.80 12.09
C TRP A 52 2.25 7.58 11.15
N THR A 53 3.08 6.87 10.40
CA THR A 53 4.07 7.49 9.53
C THR A 53 3.70 7.30 8.05
N ALA A 54 4.19 8.22 7.21
CA ALA A 54 4.02 8.10 5.77
C ALA A 54 4.62 6.80 5.25
N GLU A 55 5.77 6.40 5.81
CA GLU A 55 6.43 5.15 5.42
C GLU A 55 5.55 3.94 5.71
N SER A 56 4.93 3.90 6.88
CA SER A 56 4.08 2.76 7.23
C SER A 56 2.84 2.71 6.35
N LEU A 57 2.27 3.85 6.02
CA LEU A 57 1.12 3.89 5.12
C LEU A 57 1.49 3.47 3.70
N ALA A 58 2.67 3.90 3.23
CA ALA A 58 3.15 3.51 1.92
C ALA A 58 3.34 1.98 1.83
N LEU A 59 3.92 1.38 2.86
CA LEU A 59 4.08 -0.08 2.90
C LEU A 59 2.74 -0.78 3.00
N HIS A 60 1.81 -0.23 3.76
CA HIS A 60 0.45 -0.77 3.85
C HIS A 60 -0.24 -0.74 2.48
N THR A 61 -0.05 0.35 1.73
CA THR A 61 -0.59 0.45 0.38
C THR A 61 -0.03 -0.66 -0.50
N GLN A 62 1.28 -0.92 -0.41
CA GLN A 62 1.89 -2.02 -1.14
C GLN A 62 1.30 -3.38 -0.72
N ALA A 63 1.09 -3.57 0.58
CA ALA A 63 0.51 -4.81 1.09
C ALA A 63 -0.89 -5.06 0.52
N VAL A 64 -1.72 -4.02 0.47
CA VAL A 64 -3.07 -4.14 -0.08
C VAL A 64 -3.01 -4.46 -1.57
N LEU A 65 -2.19 -3.75 -2.33
CA LEU A 65 -2.11 -3.95 -3.77
C LEU A 65 -1.56 -5.34 -4.12
N GLN A 66 -0.51 -5.77 -3.42
CA GLN A 66 0.06 -7.11 -3.66
C GLN A 66 -0.95 -8.19 -3.34
N GLY A 67 -1.63 -8.08 -2.19
CA GLY A 67 -2.66 -9.04 -1.82
C GLY A 67 -3.83 -9.04 -2.79
N ALA A 68 -4.25 -7.87 -3.25
CA ALA A 68 -5.36 -7.75 -4.19
C ALA A 68 -5.04 -8.44 -5.52
N PHE A 69 -3.83 -8.27 -6.04
CA PHE A 69 -3.43 -8.90 -7.29
C PHE A 69 -3.32 -10.40 -7.15
N ILE A 70 -2.83 -10.89 -6.01
CA ILE A 70 -2.74 -12.32 -5.74
C ILE A 70 -4.13 -12.94 -5.71
N LEU A 71 -5.07 -12.31 -5.03
CA LEU A 71 -6.45 -12.79 -4.97
C LEU A 71 -7.12 -12.76 -6.33
N ALA A 72 -6.88 -11.69 -7.10
CA ALA A 72 -7.44 -11.58 -8.44
C ALA A 72 -6.90 -12.69 -9.33
N LYS A 73 -5.62 -13.00 -9.23
CA LYS A 73 -5.00 -14.08 -9.99
C LYS A 73 -5.62 -15.42 -9.60
N ALA A 74 -5.81 -15.66 -8.31
CA ALA A 74 -6.40 -16.91 -7.82
C ALA A 74 -7.84 -17.07 -8.28
N GLN A 75 -8.60 -15.98 -8.32
CA GLN A 75 -10.02 -16.02 -8.70
C GLN A 75 -10.23 -15.92 -10.22
N GLY A 76 -9.20 -15.55 -10.97
CA GLY A 76 -9.32 -15.40 -12.40
C GLY A 76 -10.14 -14.20 -12.83
N THR A 77 -10.25 -13.18 -11.97
CA THR A 77 -11.01 -11.96 -12.27
C THR A 77 -10.39 -10.77 -11.53
N ALA A 78 -10.53 -9.59 -12.10
CA ALA A 78 -10.04 -8.36 -11.50
C ALA A 78 -10.99 -7.77 -10.46
N ALA A 79 -12.16 -8.36 -10.25
CA ALA A 79 -13.19 -7.76 -9.39
C ALA A 79 -12.70 -7.55 -7.96
N VAL A 80 -12.02 -8.55 -7.37
CA VAL A 80 -11.54 -8.43 -6.00
C VAL A 80 -10.46 -7.36 -5.88
N ALA A 81 -9.66 -7.17 -6.92
CA ALA A 81 -8.64 -6.12 -6.91
C ALA A 81 -9.28 -4.74 -6.92
N ALA A 82 -10.31 -4.54 -7.74
CA ALA A 82 -11.03 -3.28 -7.79
C ALA A 82 -11.68 -2.97 -6.44
N ASP A 83 -12.31 -3.96 -5.82
CA ASP A 83 -12.94 -3.78 -4.51
C ASP A 83 -11.89 -3.42 -3.44
N SER A 84 -10.75 -4.08 -3.47
CA SER A 84 -9.68 -3.81 -2.50
C SER A 84 -9.13 -2.39 -2.65
N VAL A 85 -8.97 -1.92 -3.88
CA VAL A 85 -8.52 -0.55 -4.14
C VAL A 85 -9.56 0.44 -3.62
N ASP A 86 -10.84 0.16 -3.80
CA ASP A 86 -11.90 1.03 -3.27
C ASP A 86 -11.84 1.13 -1.75
N HIS A 87 -11.61 0.00 -1.08
CA HIS A 87 -11.46 0.00 0.38
C HIS A 87 -10.23 0.78 0.82
N LEU A 88 -9.12 0.61 0.11
CA LEU A 88 -7.90 1.36 0.41
C LEU A 88 -8.13 2.86 0.25
N HIS A 89 -8.83 3.26 -0.81
CA HIS A 89 -9.14 4.65 -1.06
C HIS A 89 -9.97 5.24 0.09
N ARG A 90 -10.99 4.52 0.54
CA ARG A 90 -11.81 4.96 1.68
C ARG A 90 -10.98 5.11 2.95
N TYR A 91 -10.08 4.16 3.18
CA TYR A 91 -9.23 4.19 4.36
C TYR A 91 -8.32 5.43 4.34
N ILE A 92 -7.69 5.71 3.21
CA ILE A 92 -6.81 6.86 3.09
C ILE A 92 -7.61 8.16 3.24
N GLU A 93 -8.80 8.24 2.65
CA GLU A 93 -9.66 9.41 2.83
C GLU A 93 -9.97 9.64 4.29
N MET A 94 -10.29 8.58 5.03
CA MET A 94 -10.58 8.70 6.46
C MET A 94 -9.37 9.23 7.24
N LEU A 95 -8.20 8.77 6.91
CA LEU A 95 -6.98 9.23 7.56
C LEU A 95 -6.74 10.71 7.32
N PHE A 96 -7.07 11.19 6.13
CA PHE A 96 -6.82 12.59 5.76
C PHE A 96 -7.94 13.54 6.14
N GLU A 97 -9.11 13.03 6.54
CA GLU A 97 -10.17 13.87 7.07
C GLU A 97 -9.84 14.39 8.46
N GLN A 98 -9.24 13.56 9.26
CA GLN A 98 -8.79 13.83 10.63
C GLN A 98 -9.66 14.80 11.41
N ARG A 99 -10.68 14.28 12.05
CA ARG A 99 -11.53 15.10 12.90
C ARG A 99 -10.91 15.26 14.27
N SER A 100 -11.04 16.46 14.82
CA SER A 100 -10.72 16.68 16.22
C SER A 100 -11.62 15.80 17.09
N PRO A 101 -11.10 15.25 18.21
CA PRO A 101 -11.95 14.45 19.11
C PRO A 101 -13.20 15.16 19.60
N ASN A 102 -13.15 16.51 19.66
CA ASN A 102 -14.29 17.32 20.14
C ASN A 102 -15.20 17.76 19.02
N LYS A 103 -14.90 17.42 17.79
CA LYS A 103 -15.70 17.84 16.65
C LYS A 103 -16.86 16.87 16.44
N PRO A 104 -18.08 17.37 16.30
CA PRO A 104 -19.22 16.45 16.06
C PRO A 104 -19.06 15.67 14.78
N ILE A 105 -19.62 14.48 14.78
CA ILE A 105 -19.72 13.68 13.57
C ILE A 105 -20.99 14.09 12.86
N ASP A 106 -20.86 14.53 11.62
CA ASP A 106 -22.02 14.97 10.83
C ASP A 106 -22.76 13.81 10.19
#